data_53da3bc539f66d3f8ece71d6126942d6
#
_entry.id   53da3bc539f66d3f8ece71d6126942d6
#
_cell.length_a   1.000
_cell.length_b   1.000
_cell.length_c   1.000
_cell.angle_alpha   90.00
_cell.angle_beta   90.00
_cell.angle_gamma   90.00
#
_symmetry.space_group_name_H-M   'P 1'
#
loop_
_entity.id
_entity.type
_entity.pdbx_description
1 polymer ?
#
loop_
_entity_poly.entity_id
_entity_poly.type
_entity_poly.pdbx_seq_one_letter_code
_entity_poly.pdbx_strand_id
1 'polypeptide(L)'
;MMLRRSTLALAASALLATGPLALTTPAPAAAAAAATTALPHRVLFDNSKGETAGNADWIISTAQPDPRTQNANPTTEKSWTGALSAWGVALQKTGQYSLKTLPAGSTIGYGTGAALDLANFDTFVIPEPNIRFSAAEKSAIIRFVQNGGGLFLISDHDRSDRNNDGWDSPAIINDLFTNNGVNNNDPFGFSVDVKNISTDNPRAVNDAADPVLHGPFGTVTGSILRSGTTFTLKPADNPEVKGIVYRTGSSGNTGAFFVTSGYGTGRVAAWGDSSPADDGTGQSGNNLFNGWDDPAGTNAALALNATAWLSKG
;
A
#
# COMPACT_ATOMS: atom_id res chain seq x y z
N MET A 1 86.67 6.83 10.51
CA MET A 1 87.34 5.80 11.30
C MET A 1 86.64 4.49 11.01
N MET A 2 86.98 3.83 10.03
CA MET A 2 87.67 2.52 9.81
C MET A 2 87.30 1.46 10.88
N LEU A 3 86.73 0.35 10.51
CA LEU A 3 87.23 -1.02 10.40
C LEU A 3 86.07 -1.98 10.19
N ARG A 4 85.99 -2.65 9.02
CA ARG A 4 86.51 -3.98 8.61
C ARG A 4 85.77 -5.18 9.23
N ARG A 5 85.08 -5.87 8.33
CA ARG A 5 85.11 -7.30 7.88
C ARG A 5 85.05 -8.40 8.94
N SER A 6 84.13 -9.36 8.73
CA SER A 6 84.61 -10.72 8.36
C SER A 6 83.41 -11.60 7.94
N THR A 7 83.54 -12.25 6.80
CA THR A 7 82.78 -13.32 6.23
C THR A 7 83.01 -14.64 6.93
N LEU A 8 82.00 -15.46 7.15
CA LEU A 8 82.14 -16.89 7.31
C LEU A 8 81.03 -17.63 6.52
N ALA A 9 81.40 -18.37 5.51
CA ALA A 9 80.59 -19.29 4.77
C ALA A 9 80.53 -20.63 5.52
N LEU A 10 79.35 -21.22 5.64
CA LEU A 10 79.21 -22.63 5.99
C LEU A 10 78.20 -23.26 5.05
N ALA A 11 78.72 -24.22 4.31
CA ALA A 11 77.92 -25.12 3.46
C ALA A 11 77.21 -26.17 4.33
N ALA A 12 75.95 -26.44 4.05
CA ALA A 12 75.22 -27.57 4.59
C ALA A 12 74.32 -28.19 3.52
N SER A 13 74.43 -29.44 3.43
CA SER A 13 73.99 -30.41 2.46
C SER A 13 72.46 -30.51 2.30
N ALA A 14 72.04 -30.64 1.04
CA ALA A 14 70.68 -30.96 0.67
C ALA A 14 70.31 -32.40 1.03
N LEU A 15 69.24 -32.59 1.79
CA LEU A 15 68.53 -33.90 1.89
C LEU A 15 67.25 -33.76 1.05
N LEU A 16 67.19 -34.49 -0.03
CA LEU A 16 65.96 -34.69 -0.78
C LEU A 16 65.06 -35.66 -0.01
N ALA A 17 63.97 -35.16 0.54
CA ALA A 17 62.85 -35.99 1.02
C ALA A 17 61.77 -36.01 -0.06
N THR A 18 61.58 -37.12 -0.75
CA THR A 18 60.47 -37.41 -1.62
C THR A 18 59.24 -37.75 -0.78
N GLY A 19 58.34 -36.79 -0.55
CA GLY A 19 57.04 -37.04 0.01
C GLY A 19 56.01 -37.30 -1.11
N PRO A 20 54.97 -38.16 -0.86
CA PRO A 20 54.02 -38.45 -1.88
C PRO A 20 53.10 -37.23 -2.21
N LEU A 21 52.96 -36.91 -3.48
CA LEU A 21 51.96 -35.96 -3.94
C LEU A 21 50.56 -36.47 -3.64
N ALA A 22 49.91 -35.86 -2.70
CA ALA A 22 48.46 -36.02 -2.51
C ALA A 22 47.71 -35.25 -3.60
N LEU A 23 47.08 -35.96 -4.51
CA LEU A 23 46.12 -35.42 -5.45
C LEU A 23 44.91 -34.93 -4.66
N THR A 24 44.79 -33.63 -4.43
CA THR A 24 43.56 -33.00 -3.92
C THR A 24 42.58 -32.94 -5.08
N THR A 25 41.55 -33.77 -5.04
CA THR A 25 40.37 -33.62 -5.89
C THR A 25 39.67 -32.33 -5.55
N PRO A 26 39.36 -31.43 -6.53
CA PRO A 26 38.58 -30.23 -6.22
C PRO A 26 37.20 -30.65 -5.71
N ALA A 27 36.78 -30.09 -4.58
CA ALA A 27 35.43 -30.24 -4.08
C ALA A 27 34.43 -29.73 -5.14
N PRO A 28 33.31 -30.43 -5.36
CA PRO A 28 32.30 -29.95 -6.31
C PRO A 28 31.80 -28.56 -5.84
N ALA A 29 31.89 -27.58 -6.73
CA ALA A 29 31.31 -26.26 -6.47
C ALA A 29 29.81 -26.44 -6.18
N ALA A 30 29.39 -26.07 -4.98
CA ALA A 30 27.97 -26.04 -4.64
C ALA A 30 27.27 -25.13 -5.64
N ALA A 31 26.39 -25.71 -6.46
CA ALA A 31 25.53 -24.92 -7.34
C ALA A 31 24.74 -23.95 -6.48
N ALA A 32 24.98 -22.66 -6.66
CA ALA A 32 24.16 -21.64 -6.01
C ALA A 32 22.72 -21.89 -6.46
N ALA A 33 21.83 -22.21 -5.53
CA ALA A 33 20.42 -22.34 -5.79
C ALA A 33 19.96 -21.00 -6.38
N ALA A 34 19.46 -21.03 -7.61
CA ALA A 34 18.84 -19.85 -8.20
C ALA A 34 17.69 -19.42 -7.29
N ALA A 35 17.79 -18.24 -6.70
CA ALA A 35 16.71 -17.65 -5.95
C ALA A 35 15.51 -17.56 -6.89
N THR A 36 14.46 -18.35 -6.62
CA THR A 36 13.19 -18.17 -7.32
C THR A 36 12.68 -16.79 -6.93
N THR A 37 12.76 -15.83 -7.86
CA THR A 37 12.14 -14.53 -7.66
C THR A 37 10.63 -14.79 -7.50
N ALA A 38 10.10 -14.51 -6.30
CA ALA A 38 8.66 -14.55 -6.09
C ALA A 38 7.97 -13.64 -7.12
N LEU A 39 6.80 -14.06 -7.60
CA LEU A 39 6.02 -13.21 -8.50
C LEU A 39 5.67 -11.91 -7.75
N PRO A 40 5.76 -10.75 -8.43
CA PRO A 40 5.45 -9.48 -7.78
C PRO A 40 3.98 -9.43 -7.36
N HIS A 41 3.72 -8.80 -6.21
CA HIS A 41 2.36 -8.48 -5.78
C HIS A 41 1.70 -7.53 -6.78
N ARG A 42 0.47 -7.82 -7.17
CA ARG A 42 -0.26 -7.06 -8.20
C ARG A 42 -1.25 -6.13 -7.53
N VAL A 43 -1.04 -4.83 -7.69
CA VAL A 43 -1.90 -3.79 -7.10
C VAL A 43 -2.59 -3.01 -8.21
N LEU A 44 -3.92 -2.92 -8.12
CA LEU A 44 -4.76 -2.10 -8.98
C LEU A 44 -5.21 -0.86 -8.21
N PHE A 45 -4.95 0.32 -8.76
CA PHE A 45 -5.50 1.58 -8.26
C PHE A 45 -6.72 1.95 -9.10
N ASP A 46 -7.80 2.35 -8.46
CA ASP A 46 -9.00 2.79 -9.17
C ASP A 46 -8.85 4.24 -9.66
N ASN A 47 -9.34 4.51 -10.85
CA ASN A 47 -9.61 5.84 -11.40
C ASN A 47 -10.93 5.80 -12.21
N SER A 48 -11.79 4.81 -11.92
CA SER A 48 -13.03 4.64 -12.66
C SER A 48 -14.22 5.32 -11.99
N LYS A 49 -14.06 5.80 -10.75
CA LYS A 49 -15.13 6.38 -9.93
C LYS A 49 -14.98 7.87 -9.67
N GLY A 50 -14.25 8.59 -10.54
CA GLY A 50 -14.10 10.03 -10.45
C GLY A 50 -13.28 10.46 -9.25
N GLU A 51 -12.18 9.78 -9.01
CA GLU A 51 -11.28 9.95 -7.88
C GLU A 51 -10.52 11.27 -7.99
N THR A 52 -11.12 12.33 -7.43
CA THR A 52 -10.58 13.69 -7.50
C THR A 52 -11.05 14.53 -6.31
N ALA A 53 -10.29 15.57 -5.97
CA ALA A 53 -10.68 16.60 -5.03
C ALA A 53 -10.11 17.96 -5.47
N GLY A 54 -10.98 18.89 -5.83
CA GLY A 54 -10.56 20.18 -6.38
C GLY A 54 -9.76 19.99 -7.66
N ASN A 55 -8.47 20.30 -7.62
CA ASN A 55 -7.51 20.05 -8.72
C ASN A 55 -6.57 18.87 -8.46
N ALA A 56 -6.81 18.08 -7.40
CA ALA A 56 -6.09 16.85 -7.15
C ALA A 56 -6.72 15.70 -7.92
N ASP A 57 -5.88 14.91 -8.57
CA ASP A 57 -6.25 13.64 -9.21
C ASP A 57 -5.67 12.50 -8.37
N TRP A 58 -6.53 11.67 -7.78
CA TRP A 58 -6.10 10.55 -6.92
C TRP A 58 -5.60 9.37 -7.75
N ILE A 59 -4.60 9.62 -8.59
CA ILE A 59 -3.94 8.64 -9.46
C ILE A 59 -2.44 8.54 -9.13
N ILE A 60 -1.87 7.37 -9.41
CA ILE A 60 -0.41 7.18 -9.27
C ILE A 60 0.37 7.67 -10.50
N SER A 61 -0.31 7.78 -11.66
CA SER A 61 0.30 8.22 -12.92
C SER A 61 -0.78 8.62 -13.93
N THR A 62 -0.48 9.58 -14.79
CA THR A 62 -1.30 9.92 -15.96
C THR A 62 -1.24 8.85 -17.06
N ALA A 63 -0.21 8.01 -17.09
CA ALA A 63 -0.12 6.88 -18.00
C ALA A 63 -0.90 5.69 -17.45
N GLN A 64 -2.04 5.39 -18.08
CA GLN A 64 -2.95 4.34 -17.67
C GLN A 64 -3.21 3.36 -18.83
N PRO A 65 -3.37 2.07 -18.55
CA PRO A 65 -3.36 1.43 -17.24
C PRO A 65 -1.96 1.17 -16.66
N ASP A 66 -0.86 1.37 -17.41
CA ASP A 66 0.50 1.06 -16.98
C ASP A 66 1.29 2.34 -16.65
N PRO A 67 1.55 2.62 -15.36
CA PRO A 67 2.31 3.81 -14.95
C PRO A 67 3.75 3.80 -15.48
N ARG A 68 4.31 2.62 -15.76
CA ARG A 68 5.66 2.47 -16.33
C ARG A 68 5.77 3.00 -17.75
N THR A 69 4.64 3.22 -18.46
CA THR A 69 4.65 3.90 -19.77
C THR A 69 5.01 5.39 -19.62
N GLN A 70 4.72 6.03 -18.50
CA GLN A 70 5.17 7.38 -18.21
C GLN A 70 6.67 7.42 -17.89
N ASN A 71 7.12 6.51 -17.02
CA ASN A 71 8.54 6.31 -16.70
C ASN A 71 8.73 4.86 -16.20
N ALA A 72 9.52 4.08 -16.96
CA ALA A 72 9.75 2.67 -16.65
C ALA A 72 10.60 2.45 -15.39
N ASN A 73 11.43 3.42 -15.02
CA ASN A 73 12.35 3.36 -13.89
C ASN A 73 12.22 4.61 -13.01
N PRO A 74 11.12 4.78 -12.29
CA PRO A 74 10.89 5.95 -11.46
C PRO A 74 11.90 6.00 -10.30
N THR A 75 12.48 7.17 -10.06
CA THR A 75 13.50 7.37 -9.02
C THR A 75 13.06 8.35 -7.93
N THR A 76 12.16 9.25 -8.26
CA THR A 76 11.60 10.27 -7.36
C THR A 76 10.09 10.31 -7.48
N GLU A 77 9.40 10.91 -6.52
CA GLU A 77 7.94 11.13 -6.54
C GLU A 77 7.46 11.79 -7.85
N LYS A 78 8.26 12.71 -8.38
CA LYS A 78 7.99 13.43 -9.64
C LYS A 78 8.30 12.62 -10.90
N SER A 79 8.72 11.37 -10.77
CA SER A 79 8.93 10.46 -11.90
C SER A 79 7.63 10.04 -12.57
N TRP A 80 6.54 10.06 -11.82
CA TRP A 80 5.17 9.93 -12.31
C TRP A 80 4.37 11.16 -11.91
N THR A 81 3.20 11.36 -12.49
CA THR A 81 2.33 12.53 -12.28
C THR A 81 0.97 12.09 -11.78
N GLY A 82 0.60 12.51 -10.60
CA GLY A 82 -0.65 12.21 -9.91
C GLY A 82 -0.50 12.45 -8.42
N ALA A 83 -1.56 12.77 -7.70
CA ALA A 83 -1.51 13.07 -6.27
C ALA A 83 -1.06 11.86 -5.41
N LEU A 84 -1.16 10.65 -5.94
CA LEU A 84 -0.67 9.41 -5.32
C LEU A 84 0.64 8.90 -5.94
N SER A 85 1.36 9.74 -6.69
CA SER A 85 2.56 9.29 -7.42
C SER A 85 3.66 8.81 -6.49
N ALA A 86 3.86 9.44 -5.34
CA ALA A 86 4.83 9.03 -4.33
C ALA A 86 4.55 7.61 -3.80
N TRP A 87 3.29 7.29 -3.55
CA TRP A 87 2.88 5.94 -3.15
C TRP A 87 3.21 4.90 -4.22
N GLY A 88 2.78 5.17 -5.47
CA GLY A 88 3.08 4.28 -6.61
C GLY A 88 4.57 4.10 -6.82
N VAL A 89 5.35 5.18 -6.83
CA VAL A 89 6.80 5.15 -7.01
C VAL A 89 7.49 4.38 -5.87
N ALA A 90 7.08 4.60 -4.62
CA ALA A 90 7.65 3.89 -3.47
C ALA A 90 7.46 2.36 -3.59
N LEU A 91 6.26 1.90 -3.97
CA LEU A 91 6.01 0.48 -4.24
C LEU A 91 6.84 -0.04 -5.42
N GLN A 92 6.85 0.69 -6.55
CA GLN A 92 7.58 0.29 -7.76
C GLN A 92 9.09 0.13 -7.51
N LYS A 93 9.69 1.02 -6.71
CA LYS A 93 11.12 1.00 -6.37
C LYS A 93 11.55 -0.23 -5.58
N THR A 94 10.65 -0.90 -4.89
CA THR A 94 10.97 -2.15 -4.18
C THR A 94 11.26 -3.30 -5.14
N GLY A 95 10.76 -3.23 -6.37
CA GLY A 95 10.78 -4.34 -7.33
C GLY A 95 9.84 -5.51 -6.98
N GLN A 96 9.08 -5.40 -5.88
CA GLN A 96 8.19 -6.44 -5.39
C GLN A 96 6.73 -6.26 -5.83
N TYR A 97 6.40 -5.11 -6.45
CA TYR A 97 5.04 -4.78 -6.86
C TYR A 97 4.93 -4.53 -8.36
N SER A 98 3.82 -5.01 -8.93
CA SER A 98 3.36 -4.69 -10.29
C SER A 98 2.10 -3.86 -10.18
N LEU A 99 2.14 -2.63 -10.66
CA LEU A 99 1.09 -1.64 -10.48
C LEU A 99 0.31 -1.43 -11.77
N LYS A 100 -1.00 -1.28 -11.66
CA LYS A 100 -1.90 -0.84 -12.74
C LYS A 100 -2.91 0.16 -12.19
N THR A 101 -3.46 0.95 -13.09
CA THR A 101 -4.63 1.80 -12.81
C THR A 101 -5.81 1.31 -13.62
N LEU A 102 -6.98 1.21 -13.02
CA LEU A 102 -8.26 1.01 -13.70
C LEU A 102 -8.72 2.38 -14.23
N PRO A 103 -8.68 2.64 -15.55
CA PRO A 103 -8.89 3.97 -16.09
C PRO A 103 -10.33 4.48 -15.93
N ALA A 104 -10.50 5.79 -16.01
CA ALA A 104 -11.82 6.43 -16.04
C ALA A 104 -12.75 5.79 -17.10
N GLY A 105 -14.01 5.60 -16.74
CA GLY A 105 -15.02 4.96 -17.59
C GLY A 105 -14.92 3.43 -17.67
N SER A 106 -13.97 2.82 -16.98
CA SER A 106 -13.89 1.35 -16.85
C SER A 106 -14.94 0.83 -15.87
N THR A 107 -15.25 -0.46 -15.97
CA THR A 107 -16.13 -1.17 -15.03
C THR A 107 -15.30 -2.07 -14.11
N ILE A 108 -15.61 -2.05 -12.81
CA ILE A 108 -15.01 -2.94 -11.83
C ILE A 108 -15.64 -4.34 -11.98
N GLY A 109 -14.84 -5.35 -12.29
CA GLY A 109 -15.27 -6.73 -12.47
C GLY A 109 -14.47 -7.73 -11.66
N TYR A 110 -15.07 -8.89 -11.35
CA TYR A 110 -14.40 -10.01 -10.71
C TYR A 110 -14.83 -11.33 -11.37
N GLY A 111 -13.85 -12.06 -11.94
CA GLY A 111 -14.09 -13.31 -12.64
C GLY A 111 -14.66 -13.13 -14.06
N THR A 112 -14.48 -11.95 -14.66
CA THR A 112 -14.97 -11.64 -16.02
C THR A 112 -13.99 -12.05 -17.11
N GLY A 113 -12.72 -12.30 -16.75
CA GLY A 113 -11.62 -12.58 -17.68
C GLY A 113 -11.03 -11.34 -18.37
N ALA A 114 -11.45 -10.13 -18.02
CA ALA A 114 -10.84 -8.89 -18.52
C ALA A 114 -9.42 -8.71 -18.00
N ALA A 115 -8.56 -7.97 -18.72
CA ALA A 115 -7.16 -7.76 -18.34
C ALA A 115 -7.03 -7.04 -16.98
N LEU A 116 -7.94 -6.12 -16.67
CA LEU A 116 -7.98 -5.38 -15.38
C LEU A 116 -9.09 -5.94 -14.45
N ASP A 117 -9.46 -7.21 -14.62
CA ASP A 117 -10.35 -7.92 -13.70
C ASP A 117 -9.69 -8.07 -12.33
N LEU A 118 -10.43 -7.84 -11.25
CA LEU A 118 -9.92 -7.96 -9.87
C LEU A 118 -9.31 -9.33 -9.57
N ALA A 119 -9.75 -10.41 -10.23
CA ALA A 119 -9.15 -11.74 -10.09
C ALA A 119 -7.67 -11.80 -10.52
N ASN A 120 -7.19 -10.81 -11.27
CA ASN A 120 -5.79 -10.71 -11.69
C ASN A 120 -4.91 -9.92 -10.70
N PHE A 121 -5.47 -9.44 -9.60
CA PHE A 121 -4.77 -8.58 -8.64
C PHE A 121 -4.85 -9.15 -7.22
N ASP A 122 -3.87 -8.80 -6.41
CA ASP A 122 -3.80 -9.17 -5.00
C ASP A 122 -4.40 -8.07 -4.12
N THR A 123 -4.30 -6.81 -4.57
CA THR A 123 -4.84 -5.65 -3.85
C THR A 123 -5.54 -4.69 -4.81
N PHE A 124 -6.68 -4.15 -4.36
CA PHE A 124 -7.43 -3.09 -5.04
C PHE A 124 -7.53 -1.87 -4.12
N VAL A 125 -7.11 -0.70 -4.62
CA VAL A 125 -7.11 0.58 -3.90
C VAL A 125 -8.17 1.49 -4.52
N ILE A 126 -9.10 1.96 -3.72
CA ILE A 126 -10.18 2.88 -4.12
C ILE A 126 -10.00 4.19 -3.34
N PRO A 127 -9.42 5.23 -3.93
CA PRO A 127 -9.23 6.51 -3.29
C PRO A 127 -10.40 7.46 -3.56
N GLU A 128 -11.15 7.84 -2.53
CA GLU A 128 -12.19 8.87 -2.56
C GLU A 128 -13.15 8.77 -3.76
N PRO A 129 -13.97 7.71 -3.85
CA PRO A 129 -14.90 7.54 -4.98
C PRO A 129 -15.98 8.63 -4.97
N ASN A 130 -16.22 9.25 -6.14
CA ASN A 130 -17.24 10.27 -6.38
C ASN A 130 -18.34 9.80 -7.35
N ILE A 131 -18.21 8.61 -7.91
CA ILE A 131 -19.23 7.96 -8.76
C ILE A 131 -19.68 6.68 -8.07
N ARG A 132 -20.98 6.51 -7.93
CA ARG A 132 -21.59 5.32 -7.31
C ARG A 132 -21.18 4.03 -8.01
N PHE A 133 -20.95 3.00 -7.22
CA PHE A 133 -20.80 1.65 -7.76
C PHE A 133 -22.16 1.11 -8.23
N SER A 134 -22.19 0.48 -9.38
CA SER A 134 -23.34 -0.34 -9.81
C SER A 134 -23.51 -1.57 -8.91
N ALA A 135 -24.67 -2.20 -8.93
CA ALA A 135 -24.90 -3.43 -8.15
C ALA A 135 -23.91 -4.55 -8.51
N ALA A 136 -23.53 -4.66 -9.78
CA ALA A 136 -22.56 -5.65 -10.25
C ALA A 136 -21.14 -5.35 -9.70
N GLU A 137 -20.72 -4.09 -9.71
CA GLU A 137 -19.43 -3.67 -9.19
C GLU A 137 -19.32 -3.87 -7.68
N LYS A 138 -20.37 -3.53 -6.92
CA LYS A 138 -20.44 -3.80 -5.49
C LYS A 138 -20.28 -5.29 -5.20
N SER A 139 -21.02 -6.13 -5.91
CA SER A 139 -20.89 -7.60 -5.79
C SER A 139 -19.48 -8.08 -6.15
N ALA A 140 -18.87 -7.51 -7.20
CA ALA A 140 -17.51 -7.85 -7.62
C ALA A 140 -16.46 -7.53 -6.54
N ILE A 141 -16.53 -6.34 -5.95
CA ILE A 141 -15.63 -5.90 -4.88
C ILE A 141 -15.75 -6.81 -3.65
N ILE A 142 -16.98 -7.10 -3.18
CA ILE A 142 -17.18 -7.93 -2.01
C ILE A 142 -16.71 -9.37 -2.25
N ARG A 143 -16.99 -9.95 -3.44
CA ARG A 143 -16.52 -11.29 -3.82
C ARG A 143 -14.99 -11.35 -3.94
N PHE A 144 -14.37 -10.31 -4.46
CA PHE A 144 -12.90 -10.20 -4.51
C PHE A 144 -12.30 -10.35 -3.11
N VAL A 145 -12.80 -9.59 -2.14
CA VAL A 145 -12.31 -9.69 -0.75
C VAL A 145 -12.65 -11.06 -0.17
N GLN A 146 -13.89 -11.54 -0.31
CA GLN A 146 -14.31 -12.85 0.20
C GLN A 146 -13.39 -13.98 -0.23
N ASN A 147 -12.86 -13.90 -1.46
CA ASN A 147 -12.00 -14.92 -2.06
C ASN A 147 -10.50 -14.64 -1.91
N GLY A 148 -10.12 -13.72 -1.04
CA GLY A 148 -8.72 -13.55 -0.64
C GLY A 148 -8.04 -12.28 -1.12
N GLY A 149 -8.74 -11.41 -1.84
CA GLY A 149 -8.21 -10.12 -2.25
C GLY A 149 -8.09 -9.13 -1.10
N GLY A 150 -7.16 -8.19 -1.22
CA GLY A 150 -6.97 -7.06 -0.31
C GLY A 150 -7.68 -5.82 -0.84
N LEU A 151 -8.53 -5.19 -0.04
CA LEU A 151 -9.23 -3.96 -0.40
C LEU A 151 -8.73 -2.79 0.46
N PHE A 152 -8.26 -1.73 -0.19
CA PHE A 152 -7.91 -0.49 0.48
C PHE A 152 -8.90 0.60 0.08
N LEU A 153 -9.68 1.09 1.03
CA LEU A 153 -10.63 2.17 0.84
C LEU A 153 -10.09 3.45 1.44
N ILE A 154 -10.18 4.56 0.71
CA ILE A 154 -9.95 5.88 1.26
C ILE A 154 -11.25 6.65 1.14
N SER A 155 -11.76 7.14 2.27
CA SER A 155 -12.92 8.02 2.33
C SER A 155 -12.49 9.48 2.33
N ASP A 156 -13.47 10.36 2.32
CA ASP A 156 -13.30 11.79 2.55
C ASP A 156 -14.44 12.28 3.46
N HIS A 157 -14.58 13.58 3.67
CA HIS A 157 -15.57 14.17 4.56
C HIS A 157 -17.01 14.13 4.00
N ASP A 158 -18.00 14.40 4.84
CA ASP A 158 -19.38 14.62 4.43
C ASP A 158 -19.44 15.79 3.42
N ARG A 159 -20.29 15.63 2.40
CA ARG A 159 -20.40 16.59 1.28
C ARG A 159 -19.15 16.75 0.40
N SER A 160 -18.28 15.74 0.39
CA SER A 160 -17.23 15.60 -0.62
C SER A 160 -17.78 15.14 -1.99
N ASP A 161 -18.98 15.58 -2.33
CA ASP A 161 -19.67 15.30 -3.59
C ASP A 161 -19.10 16.18 -4.71
N ARG A 162 -18.06 15.66 -5.40
CA ARG A 162 -17.30 16.44 -6.39
C ARG A 162 -18.01 16.55 -7.74
N ASN A 163 -18.92 15.63 -8.04
CA ASN A 163 -19.72 15.60 -9.27
C ASN A 163 -21.12 16.21 -9.09
N ASN A 164 -21.50 16.58 -7.87
CA ASN A 164 -22.79 17.19 -7.48
C ASN A 164 -24.01 16.30 -7.82
N ASP A 165 -23.89 14.97 -7.67
CA ASP A 165 -24.98 14.04 -7.88
C ASP A 165 -25.75 13.67 -6.60
N GLY A 166 -25.37 14.23 -5.45
CA GLY A 166 -25.96 14.01 -4.15
C GLY A 166 -25.33 12.86 -3.37
N TRP A 167 -24.22 12.30 -3.86
CA TRP A 167 -23.52 11.19 -3.22
C TRP A 167 -22.06 11.55 -2.98
N ASP A 168 -21.68 11.69 -1.73
CA ASP A 168 -20.29 11.86 -1.32
C ASP A 168 -19.60 10.51 -1.09
N SER A 169 -18.28 10.55 -0.94
CA SER A 169 -17.47 9.35 -0.70
C SER A 169 -17.93 8.52 0.51
N PRO A 170 -18.26 9.11 1.69
CA PRO A 170 -18.85 8.36 2.79
C PRO A 170 -20.14 7.60 2.43
N ALA A 171 -21.05 8.23 1.71
CA ALA A 171 -22.31 7.62 1.31
C ALA A 171 -22.09 6.48 0.30
N ILE A 172 -21.20 6.66 -0.68
CA ILE A 172 -20.84 5.65 -1.69
C ILE A 172 -20.23 4.41 -1.02
N ILE A 173 -19.31 4.61 -0.06
CA ILE A 173 -18.66 3.50 0.65
C ILE A 173 -19.65 2.78 1.58
N ASN A 174 -20.52 3.51 2.29
CA ASN A 174 -21.55 2.88 3.12
C ASN A 174 -22.58 2.10 2.28
N ASP A 175 -22.92 2.58 1.08
CA ASP A 175 -23.78 1.84 0.13
C ASP A 175 -23.12 0.55 -0.36
N LEU A 176 -21.80 0.53 -0.55
CA LEU A 176 -21.05 -0.70 -0.83
C LEU A 176 -21.21 -1.72 0.31
N PHE A 177 -21.17 -1.30 1.57
CA PHE A 177 -21.22 -2.21 2.71
C PHE A 177 -22.62 -2.80 2.95
N THR A 178 -23.66 -2.05 2.68
CA THR A 178 -25.05 -2.41 3.03
C THR A 178 -25.92 -2.80 1.86
N ASN A 179 -25.43 -2.65 0.62
CA ASN A 179 -26.25 -2.86 -0.59
C ASN A 179 -25.45 -3.53 -1.72
N ASN A 180 -24.73 -4.62 -1.42
CA ASN A 180 -23.80 -5.26 -2.36
C ASN A 180 -24.29 -6.57 -2.98
N GLY A 181 -25.39 -7.13 -2.47
CA GLY A 181 -25.98 -8.37 -2.99
C GLY A 181 -25.21 -9.64 -2.65
N VAL A 182 -24.15 -9.57 -1.86
CA VAL A 182 -23.38 -10.72 -1.35
C VAL A 182 -23.57 -10.88 0.15
N ASN A 183 -23.29 -9.83 0.92
CA ASN A 183 -23.56 -9.73 2.34
C ASN A 183 -23.92 -8.28 2.68
N ASN A 184 -25.18 -8.01 2.86
CA ASN A 184 -25.69 -6.65 3.12
C ASN A 184 -25.70 -6.27 4.62
N ASN A 185 -25.13 -7.09 5.48
CA ASN A 185 -25.03 -6.85 6.93
C ASN A 185 -23.65 -6.35 7.31
N ASP A 186 -23.12 -5.39 6.55
CA ASP A 186 -21.80 -4.78 6.78
C ASP A 186 -20.69 -5.83 6.90
N PRO A 187 -20.21 -6.39 5.77
CA PRO A 187 -19.27 -7.52 5.77
C PRO A 187 -17.95 -7.21 6.46
N PHE A 188 -17.60 -5.95 6.60
CA PHE A 188 -16.31 -5.53 7.15
C PHE A 188 -16.37 -5.07 8.61
N GLY A 189 -17.59 -4.92 9.17
CA GLY A 189 -17.80 -4.57 10.57
C GLY A 189 -17.48 -3.11 10.93
N PHE A 190 -17.62 -2.18 9.99
CA PHE A 190 -17.51 -0.75 10.26
C PHE A 190 -18.34 0.08 9.28
N SER A 191 -18.68 1.28 9.69
CA SER A 191 -19.30 2.28 8.80
C SER A 191 -18.45 3.54 8.74
N VAL A 192 -18.50 4.24 7.62
CA VAL A 192 -17.93 5.58 7.46
C VAL A 192 -18.85 6.57 8.14
N ASP A 193 -18.31 7.38 9.05
CA ASP A 193 -19.07 8.43 9.72
C ASP A 193 -19.39 9.58 8.76
N VAL A 194 -20.61 10.06 8.74
CA VAL A 194 -21.02 11.23 7.96
C VAL A 194 -20.64 12.49 8.74
N LYS A 195 -19.38 12.91 8.58
CA LYS A 195 -18.77 14.04 9.29
C LYS A 195 -17.80 14.79 8.40
N ASN A 196 -17.56 16.06 8.75
CA ASN A 196 -16.42 16.83 8.25
C ASN A 196 -15.57 17.28 9.44
N ILE A 197 -14.39 16.69 9.57
CA ILE A 197 -13.42 17.04 10.60
C ILE A 197 -12.31 17.83 9.91
N SER A 198 -12.25 19.13 10.17
CA SER A 198 -11.36 20.04 9.43
C SER A 198 -9.87 19.74 9.66
N THR A 199 -9.49 19.41 10.90
CA THR A 199 -8.08 19.17 11.25
C THR A 199 -7.97 18.30 12.50
N ASP A 200 -7.09 17.30 12.43
CA ASP A 200 -6.62 16.51 13.57
C ASP A 200 -5.28 15.86 13.21
N ASN A 201 -4.58 15.31 14.20
CA ASN A 201 -3.41 14.46 14.03
C ASN A 201 -3.68 13.13 14.77
N PRO A 202 -4.41 12.21 14.14
CA PRO A 202 -4.75 10.91 14.71
C PRO A 202 -3.52 10.11 15.13
N ARG A 203 -3.64 9.32 16.20
CA ARG A 203 -2.53 8.56 16.77
C ARG A 203 -2.75 7.05 16.64
N ALA A 204 -1.68 6.34 16.34
CA ALA A 204 -1.68 4.89 16.34
C ALA A 204 -1.87 4.33 17.75
N VAL A 205 -2.54 3.20 17.86
CA VAL A 205 -2.59 2.43 19.10
C VAL A 205 -1.22 1.79 19.38
N ASN A 206 -0.98 1.46 20.65
CA ASN A 206 0.26 0.76 21.02
C ASN A 206 0.05 -0.76 20.88
N ASP A 207 0.21 -1.27 19.66
CA ASP A 207 0.18 -2.70 19.34
C ASP A 207 1.41 -3.07 18.51
N ALA A 208 2.46 -3.55 19.19
CA ALA A 208 3.72 -3.92 18.56
C ALA A 208 3.61 -5.14 17.63
N ALA A 209 2.51 -5.91 17.71
CA ALA A 209 2.28 -7.08 16.87
C ALA A 209 1.47 -6.76 15.59
N ASP A 210 0.90 -5.55 15.49
CA ASP A 210 0.11 -5.18 14.33
C ASP A 210 1.01 -4.97 13.09
N PRO A 211 0.80 -5.74 12.00
CA PRO A 211 1.67 -5.69 10.82
C PRO A 211 1.53 -4.40 10.00
N VAL A 212 0.46 -3.63 10.19
CA VAL A 212 0.30 -2.33 9.55
C VAL A 212 1.01 -1.25 10.34
N LEU A 213 0.98 -1.33 11.66
CA LEU A 213 1.70 -0.40 12.53
C LEU A 213 3.21 -0.65 12.57
N HIS A 214 3.64 -1.89 12.37
CA HIS A 214 5.04 -2.32 12.42
C HIS A 214 5.42 -3.19 11.20
N GLY A 215 5.16 -2.67 10.00
CA GLY A 215 5.42 -3.35 8.74
C GLY A 215 6.80 -3.05 8.14
N PRO A 216 7.04 -3.55 6.91
CA PRO A 216 8.36 -3.45 6.26
C PRO A 216 8.78 -2.03 5.88
N PHE A 217 7.86 -1.07 5.90
CA PHE A 217 8.12 0.32 5.53
C PHE A 217 8.27 1.25 6.75
N GLY A 218 8.41 0.68 7.95
CA GLY A 218 8.68 1.42 9.18
C GLY A 218 7.54 1.40 10.18
N THR A 219 7.75 2.08 11.31
CA THR A 219 6.77 2.16 12.39
C THR A 219 5.79 3.30 12.14
N VAL A 220 4.50 3.00 12.28
CA VAL A 220 3.42 3.99 12.21
C VAL A 220 3.13 4.52 13.61
N THR A 221 3.24 5.84 13.79
CA THR A 221 2.93 6.53 15.04
C THR A 221 1.63 7.31 14.99
N GLY A 222 1.11 7.55 13.79
CA GLY A 222 -0.11 8.30 13.55
C GLY A 222 -0.22 8.78 12.12
N SER A 223 -1.20 9.64 11.89
CA SER A 223 -1.52 10.21 10.57
C SER A 223 -1.93 11.66 10.73
N ILE A 224 -2.12 12.36 9.62
CA ILE A 224 -2.82 13.64 9.60
C ILE A 224 -4.25 13.43 9.14
N LEU A 225 -5.13 14.35 9.51
CA LEU A 225 -6.49 14.50 9.01
C LEU A 225 -6.70 15.96 8.62
N ARG A 226 -7.10 16.21 7.37
CA ARG A 226 -7.31 17.55 6.82
C ARG A 226 -8.59 17.55 5.97
N SER A 227 -9.73 17.85 6.59
CA SER A 227 -11.06 17.74 6.00
C SER A 227 -11.40 16.30 5.62
N GLY A 228 -11.47 15.43 6.61
CA GLY A 228 -11.79 14.00 6.46
C GLY A 228 -12.87 13.57 7.44
N THR A 229 -12.98 12.27 7.62
CA THR A 229 -13.95 11.61 8.51
C THR A 229 -13.30 10.58 9.40
N THR A 230 -14.11 9.81 10.11
CA THR A 230 -13.72 8.67 10.94
C THR A 230 -14.64 7.48 10.68
N PHE A 231 -14.39 6.39 11.36
CA PHE A 231 -15.18 5.17 11.28
C PHE A 231 -15.78 4.83 12.64
N THR A 232 -16.99 4.27 12.62
CA THR A 232 -17.63 3.59 13.74
C THR A 232 -17.52 2.10 13.55
N LEU A 233 -16.87 1.41 14.49
CA LEU A 233 -16.67 -0.04 14.45
C LEU A 233 -17.92 -0.77 14.94
N LYS A 234 -18.22 -1.90 14.32
CA LYS A 234 -19.37 -2.77 14.58
C LYS A 234 -18.90 -4.22 14.76
N PRO A 235 -18.20 -4.54 15.84
CA PRO A 235 -17.64 -5.88 16.05
C PRO A 235 -18.72 -6.97 16.18
N ALA A 236 -19.99 -6.59 16.38
CA ALA A 236 -21.12 -7.53 16.34
C ALA A 236 -21.41 -8.01 14.90
N ASP A 237 -21.15 -7.18 13.89
CA ASP A 237 -21.33 -7.54 12.49
C ASP A 237 -20.11 -8.33 11.95
N ASN A 238 -18.91 -7.89 12.33
CA ASN A 238 -17.66 -8.60 12.04
C ASN A 238 -16.65 -8.41 13.18
N PRO A 239 -16.31 -9.47 13.96
CA PRO A 239 -15.39 -9.36 15.10
C PRO A 239 -13.92 -9.16 14.72
N GLU A 240 -13.54 -9.30 13.43
CA GLU A 240 -12.17 -9.07 12.97
C GLU A 240 -11.84 -7.58 12.81
N VAL A 241 -12.84 -6.69 12.89
CA VAL A 241 -12.63 -5.25 12.75
C VAL A 241 -11.78 -4.66 13.87
N LYS A 242 -10.79 -3.85 13.50
CA LYS A 242 -9.91 -3.14 14.43
C LYS A 242 -9.72 -1.69 14.00
N GLY A 243 -9.81 -0.76 14.93
CA GLY A 243 -9.28 0.58 14.77
C GLY A 243 -7.81 0.58 15.19
N ILE A 244 -6.91 1.01 14.31
CA ILE A 244 -5.46 1.01 14.61
C ILE A 244 -4.86 2.41 14.67
N VAL A 245 -5.55 3.42 14.11
CA VAL A 245 -5.22 4.83 14.28
C VAL A 245 -6.51 5.56 14.67
N TYR A 246 -6.46 6.38 15.70
CA TYR A 246 -7.63 7.05 16.25
C TYR A 246 -7.47 8.57 16.26
N ARG A 247 -8.57 9.25 16.05
CA ARG A 247 -8.70 10.66 16.29
C ARG A 247 -8.32 11.01 17.74
N THR A 248 -7.75 12.19 17.94
CA THR A 248 -7.41 12.69 19.28
C THR A 248 -8.60 12.58 20.25
N GLY A 249 -8.38 11.93 21.40
CA GLY A 249 -9.39 11.72 22.43
C GLY A 249 -10.42 10.64 22.13
N SER A 250 -10.26 9.87 21.06
CA SER A 250 -11.15 8.75 20.69
C SER A 250 -10.47 7.40 20.89
N SER A 251 -11.29 6.37 21.11
CA SER A 251 -10.86 4.97 21.24
C SER A 251 -12.06 4.02 21.15
N GLY A 252 -11.79 2.71 21.17
CA GLY A 252 -12.84 1.69 21.14
C GLY A 252 -13.57 1.67 19.79
N ASN A 253 -14.90 1.75 19.82
CA ASN A 253 -15.70 1.57 18.61
C ASN A 253 -15.99 2.88 17.85
N THR A 254 -15.50 4.04 18.29
CA THR A 254 -15.80 5.33 17.66
C THR A 254 -14.57 6.16 17.43
N GLY A 255 -14.56 6.94 16.34
CA GLY A 255 -13.48 7.85 16.01
C GLY A 255 -12.20 7.17 15.55
N ALA A 256 -12.28 5.92 15.07
CA ALA A 256 -11.19 5.29 14.34
C ALA A 256 -10.96 6.05 13.05
N PHE A 257 -9.70 6.36 12.73
CA PHE A 257 -9.31 7.09 11.53
C PHE A 257 -8.69 6.15 10.49
N PHE A 258 -8.08 5.08 10.97
CA PHE A 258 -7.64 3.96 10.12
C PHE A 258 -8.12 2.66 10.75
N VAL A 259 -8.75 1.83 9.93
CA VAL A 259 -9.31 0.55 10.36
C VAL A 259 -8.78 -0.58 9.50
N THR A 260 -8.67 -1.77 10.10
CA THR A 260 -8.40 -3.02 9.41
C THR A 260 -9.48 -4.03 9.73
N SER A 261 -9.76 -4.94 8.80
CA SER A 261 -10.71 -6.03 8.99
C SER A 261 -10.38 -7.20 8.06
N GLY A 262 -10.98 -8.35 8.31
CA GLY A 262 -10.98 -9.50 7.42
C GLY A 262 -12.39 -9.80 6.91
N TYR A 263 -12.51 -10.45 5.74
CA TYR A 263 -13.77 -11.01 5.27
C TYR A 263 -13.51 -12.21 4.35
N GLY A 264 -14.05 -13.35 4.69
CA GLY A 264 -13.71 -14.60 4.01
C GLY A 264 -12.23 -14.95 4.21
N THR A 265 -11.45 -14.98 3.14
CA THR A 265 -9.99 -15.14 3.22
C THR A 265 -9.22 -13.85 2.85
N GLY A 266 -9.93 -12.77 2.59
CA GLY A 266 -9.37 -11.47 2.22
C GLY A 266 -9.21 -10.52 3.38
N ARG A 267 -8.70 -9.33 3.08
CA ARG A 267 -8.36 -8.28 4.06
C ARG A 267 -8.87 -6.94 3.58
N VAL A 268 -9.21 -6.06 4.52
CA VAL A 268 -9.68 -4.71 4.24
C VAL A 268 -8.92 -3.72 5.10
N ALA A 269 -8.49 -2.62 4.52
CA ALA A 269 -8.02 -1.44 5.21
C ALA A 269 -8.85 -0.24 4.76
N ALA A 270 -9.15 0.68 5.67
CA ALA A 270 -9.83 1.92 5.31
C ALA A 270 -9.23 3.12 6.04
N TRP A 271 -9.08 4.22 5.30
CA TRP A 271 -8.53 5.50 5.74
C TRP A 271 -9.58 6.59 5.64
N GLY A 272 -9.69 7.45 6.65
CA GLY A 272 -10.78 8.44 6.75
C GLY A 272 -10.55 9.76 6.00
N ASP A 273 -9.46 9.88 5.24
CA ASP A 273 -9.09 11.10 4.51
C ASP A 273 -8.09 10.75 3.40
N SER A 274 -8.21 11.40 2.25
CA SER A 274 -7.29 11.28 1.12
C SER A 274 -6.05 12.17 1.27
N SER A 275 -6.15 13.28 2.02
CA SER A 275 -5.07 14.25 2.22
C SER A 275 -3.75 13.64 2.73
N PRO A 276 -3.74 12.61 3.61
CA PRO A 276 -2.49 11.97 4.03
C PRO A 276 -1.73 11.26 2.91
N ALA A 277 -2.42 10.85 1.85
CA ALA A 277 -1.82 10.16 0.71
C ALA A 277 -1.37 11.13 -0.39
N ASP A 278 -1.82 12.38 -0.36
CA ASP A 278 -1.45 13.44 -1.31
C ASP A 278 0.03 13.79 -1.17
N ASP A 279 0.76 13.76 -2.28
CA ASP A 279 2.18 14.10 -2.33
C ASP A 279 2.44 15.56 -2.78
N GLY A 280 1.39 16.36 -2.88
CA GLY A 280 1.45 17.77 -3.32
C GLY A 280 1.72 17.93 -4.81
N THR A 281 1.62 16.87 -5.62
CA THR A 281 1.82 16.92 -7.08
C THR A 281 0.57 16.45 -7.83
N GLY A 282 0.55 16.64 -9.15
CA GLY A 282 -0.57 16.18 -9.98
C GLY A 282 -0.60 16.87 -11.34
N GLN A 283 -1.38 16.32 -12.28
CA GLN A 283 -1.47 16.82 -13.65
C GLN A 283 -2.10 18.21 -13.75
N SER A 284 -2.99 18.57 -12.82
CA SER A 284 -3.69 19.86 -12.80
C SER A 284 -2.98 20.91 -11.96
N GLY A 285 -1.71 20.68 -11.59
CA GLY A 285 -0.97 21.56 -10.69
C GLY A 285 -1.48 21.46 -9.26
N ASN A 286 -1.84 20.25 -8.81
CA ASN A 286 -2.28 19.97 -7.45
C ASN A 286 -1.20 20.41 -6.44
N ASN A 287 -1.64 21.15 -5.43
CA ASN A 287 -0.85 21.59 -4.30
C ASN A 287 -1.73 21.76 -3.05
N LEU A 288 -2.83 20.99 -2.97
CA LEU A 288 -3.79 21.08 -1.86
C LEU A 288 -3.14 20.72 -0.55
N PHE A 289 -2.45 19.59 -0.53
CA PHE A 289 -1.74 19.09 0.63
C PHE A 289 -0.45 18.40 0.19
N ASN A 290 0.52 18.31 1.07
CA ASN A 290 1.62 17.36 0.98
C ASN A 290 1.58 16.52 2.26
N GLY A 291 0.58 15.65 2.34
CA GLY A 291 0.38 14.78 3.48
C GLY A 291 1.34 13.62 3.51
N TRP A 292 1.81 13.17 2.34
CA TRP A 292 2.75 12.05 2.23
C TRP A 292 4.00 12.24 3.10
N ASP A 293 4.55 13.44 3.10
CA ASP A 293 5.76 13.84 3.83
C ASP A 293 5.48 14.72 5.06
N ASP A 294 4.20 14.90 5.47
CA ASP A 294 3.87 15.73 6.63
C ASP A 294 4.47 15.13 7.92
N PRO A 295 5.34 15.88 8.63
CA PRO A 295 6.02 15.36 9.82
C PRO A 295 5.08 15.15 11.02
N ALA A 296 3.84 15.60 10.98
CA ALA A 296 2.85 15.36 12.03
C ALA A 296 2.27 13.93 12.01
N GLY A 297 2.55 13.17 10.93
CA GLY A 297 2.15 11.77 10.76
C GLY A 297 3.28 10.90 10.18
N THR A 298 2.99 9.63 10.03
CA THR A 298 3.82 8.64 9.34
C THR A 298 3.02 8.05 8.18
N ASN A 299 2.45 8.96 7.36
CA ASN A 299 1.43 8.63 6.36
C ASN A 299 1.96 7.68 5.29
N ALA A 300 3.17 7.92 4.78
CA ALA A 300 3.83 7.04 3.82
C ALA A 300 3.99 5.61 4.37
N ALA A 301 4.48 5.46 5.61
CA ALA A 301 4.63 4.15 6.23
C ALA A 301 3.26 3.45 6.41
N LEU A 302 2.21 4.19 6.79
CA LEU A 302 0.85 3.65 6.96
C LEU A 302 0.29 3.12 5.63
N ALA A 303 0.36 3.91 4.56
CA ALA A 303 -0.11 3.50 3.23
C ALA A 303 0.64 2.27 2.70
N LEU A 304 1.97 2.27 2.81
CA LEU A 304 2.83 1.22 2.29
C LEU A 304 2.72 -0.08 3.09
N ASN A 305 2.71 0.00 4.44
CA ASN A 305 2.51 -1.18 5.29
C ASN A 305 1.13 -1.79 5.10
N ALA A 306 0.07 -0.97 4.99
CA ALA A 306 -1.27 -1.45 4.70
C ALA A 306 -1.33 -2.15 3.33
N THR A 307 -0.67 -1.59 2.30
CA THR A 307 -0.58 -2.23 0.99
C THR A 307 0.13 -3.59 1.07
N ALA A 308 1.25 -3.68 1.78
CA ALA A 308 1.98 -4.93 1.99
C ALA A 308 1.11 -5.97 2.72
N TRP A 309 0.45 -5.57 3.80
CA TRP A 309 -0.45 -6.44 4.55
C TRP A 309 -1.64 -6.93 3.71
N LEU A 310 -2.25 -6.07 2.91
CA LEU A 310 -3.34 -6.41 2.00
C LEU A 310 -2.91 -7.39 0.91
N SER A 311 -1.70 -7.22 0.38
CA SER A 311 -1.10 -8.10 -0.64
C SER A 311 -0.59 -9.43 -0.06
N LYS A 312 -0.76 -9.66 1.24
CA LYS A 312 -0.29 -10.86 1.97
C LYS A 312 1.23 -11.07 1.85
N GLY A 313 1.95 -9.92 1.81
CA GLY A 313 3.40 -9.87 1.88
C GLY A 313 3.94 -10.09 3.29
#